data_1e8165e006d4da6b8c0b19657728e460
#
_entry.id   1e8165e006d4da6b8c0b19657728e460
#
_cell.length_a   1.000
_cell.length_b   1.000
_cell.length_c   1.000
_cell.angle_alpha   90.00
_cell.angle_beta   90.00
_cell.angle_gamma   90.00
#
_symmetry.space_group_name_H-M   'P 1'
#
loop_
_entity.id
_entity.type
_entity.pdbx_description
1 polymer ?
#
loop_
_entity_poly.entity_id
_entity_poly.type
_entity_poly.pdbx_seq_one_letter_code
_entity_poly.pdbx_strand_id
1 'polypeptide(L)'
;MKNNNKKILKILEKYKTSFSKNDLLNLESLLSNDLKSIKSYSLFTDGACEFDDEYKPINAGIGGVIKFDEEILFSFSENIGVKTNNEAEYLALIKGLNLCVDNEIIHINIFSDSELIVKQINGEYKVKNERMGVLFNKTHELLSRFDFWKINHVLRDKNFEADELSKQGLSK
;
A
#
# COMPACT_ATOMS: atom_id res chain seq x y z
N MET A 1 -6.72 9.11 21.69
CA MET A 1 -5.87 10.10 21.00
C MET A 1 -6.39 10.47 19.60
N LYS A 2 -6.99 9.52 18.82
CA LYS A 2 -7.44 9.71 17.41
C LYS A 2 -8.49 10.84 17.19
N ASN A 3 -9.33 11.14 18.17
CA ASN A 3 -10.38 12.17 18.06
C ASN A 3 -9.84 13.61 18.19
N ASN A 4 -8.65 13.79 18.78
CA ASN A 4 -8.09 15.11 19.04
C ASN A 4 -7.42 15.70 17.79
N ASN A 5 -6.69 14.92 17.00
CA ASN A 5 -6.01 15.42 15.81
C ASN A 5 -7.02 15.87 14.72
N LYS A 6 -8.11 15.10 14.52
CA LYS A 6 -9.19 15.49 13.59
C LYS A 6 -9.93 16.75 14.06
N LYS A 7 -10.08 16.94 15.39
CA LYS A 7 -10.61 18.18 15.97
C LYS A 7 -9.62 19.34 15.82
N ILE A 8 -8.33 19.11 16.05
CA ILE A 8 -7.27 20.11 15.90
C ILE A 8 -7.20 20.58 14.44
N LEU A 9 -7.17 19.68 13.46
CA LEU A 9 -7.16 20.02 12.03
C LEU A 9 -8.41 20.85 11.64
N LYS A 10 -9.61 20.46 12.09
CA LYS A 10 -10.83 21.26 11.85
C LYS A 10 -10.78 22.64 12.49
N ILE A 11 -10.17 22.75 13.67
CA ILE A 11 -9.99 24.05 14.36
C ILE A 11 -8.98 24.90 13.57
N LEU A 12 -7.86 24.32 13.13
CA LEU A 12 -6.86 25.02 12.31
C LEU A 12 -7.44 25.51 10.99
N GLU A 13 -8.22 24.68 10.28
CA GLU A 13 -8.91 25.10 9.05
C GLU A 13 -9.92 26.26 9.32
N LYS A 14 -10.67 26.16 10.40
CA LYS A 14 -11.68 27.19 10.76
C LYS A 14 -11.06 28.54 11.11
N TYR A 15 -9.87 28.55 11.71
CA TYR A 15 -9.21 29.77 12.18
C TYR A 15 -7.94 30.13 11.37
N LYS A 16 -7.74 29.50 10.22
CA LYS A 16 -6.55 29.70 9.36
C LYS A 16 -6.27 31.17 9.03
N THR A 17 -7.32 31.98 8.89
CA THR A 17 -7.22 33.43 8.63
C THR A 17 -6.89 34.27 9.87
N SER A 18 -6.98 33.68 11.08
CA SER A 18 -6.73 34.38 12.34
C SER A 18 -5.31 34.16 12.88
N PHE A 19 -4.56 33.24 12.28
CA PHE A 19 -3.18 32.98 12.67
C PHE A 19 -2.20 33.79 11.81
N SER A 20 -1.13 34.28 12.44
CA SER A 20 -0.04 34.86 11.68
C SER A 20 0.66 33.77 10.84
N LYS A 21 1.38 34.17 9.77
CA LYS A 21 2.14 33.24 8.95
C LYS A 21 3.18 32.46 9.76
N ASN A 22 3.77 33.09 10.78
CA ASN A 22 4.71 32.43 11.70
C ASN A 22 4.03 31.43 12.63
N ASP A 23 2.83 31.71 13.12
CA ASP A 23 2.09 30.76 13.96
C ASP A 23 1.69 29.52 13.17
N LEU A 24 1.28 29.68 11.91
CA LEU A 24 0.96 28.56 11.01
C LEU A 24 2.21 27.69 10.75
N LEU A 25 3.36 28.30 10.46
CA LEU A 25 4.61 27.58 10.26
C LEU A 25 5.07 26.82 11.52
N ASN A 26 4.91 27.45 12.70
CA ASN A 26 5.22 26.79 13.97
C ASN A 26 4.27 25.64 14.27
N LEU A 27 2.97 25.80 14.02
CA LEU A 27 1.98 24.73 14.16
C LEU A 27 2.22 23.58 13.20
N GLU A 28 2.53 23.87 11.93
CA GLU A 28 2.90 22.87 10.94
C GLU A 28 4.19 22.12 11.34
N SER A 29 5.18 22.83 11.91
CA SER A 29 6.43 22.24 12.40
C SER A 29 6.18 21.33 13.62
N LEU A 30 5.37 21.76 14.58
CA LEU A 30 4.99 20.97 15.76
C LEU A 30 4.19 19.73 15.35
N LEU A 31 3.20 19.90 14.49
CA LEU A 31 2.40 18.79 13.97
C LEU A 31 3.24 17.83 13.13
N SER A 32 4.19 18.33 12.34
CA SER A 32 5.08 17.48 11.54
C SER A 32 6.10 16.72 12.39
N ASN A 33 6.55 17.28 13.51
CA ASN A 33 7.41 16.58 14.48
C ASN A 33 6.64 15.51 15.23
N ASP A 34 5.41 15.78 15.67
CA ASP A 34 4.55 14.76 16.27
C ASP A 34 4.16 13.68 15.25
N LEU A 35 3.92 14.06 13.98
CA LEU A 35 3.66 13.11 12.90
C LEU A 35 4.87 12.25 12.52
N LYS A 36 6.10 12.78 12.63
CA LYS A 36 7.34 12.00 12.43
C LYS A 36 7.60 10.99 13.55
N SER A 37 7.02 11.18 14.73
CA SER A 37 7.08 10.24 15.86
C SER A 37 5.90 9.26 15.90
N ILE A 38 4.91 9.41 15.02
CA ILE A 38 3.80 8.46 14.93
C ILE A 38 4.32 7.22 14.22
N LYS A 39 4.55 6.18 15.01
CA LYS A 39 4.77 4.83 14.51
C LYS A 39 3.70 4.49 13.47
N SER A 40 4.12 4.10 12.30
CA SER A 40 3.23 3.87 11.17
C SER A 40 3.33 2.46 10.64
N TYR A 41 2.20 1.90 10.25
CA TYR A 41 2.19 0.65 9.52
C TYR A 41 2.61 0.86 8.07
N SER A 42 3.40 -0.07 7.57
CA SER A 42 3.85 -0.11 6.17
C SER A 42 3.54 -1.49 5.59
N LEU A 43 2.94 -1.51 4.40
CA LEU A 43 2.65 -2.71 3.63
C LEU A 43 3.53 -2.71 2.38
N PHE A 44 4.35 -3.73 2.21
CA PHE A 44 5.14 -4.00 1.02
C PHE A 44 4.56 -5.21 0.31
N THR A 45 4.35 -5.13 -1.00
CA THR A 45 3.77 -6.22 -1.80
C THR A 45 4.49 -6.41 -3.12
N ASP A 46 4.54 -7.65 -3.58
CA ASP A 46 5.11 -8.03 -4.86
C ASP A 46 4.39 -9.24 -5.45
N GLY A 47 4.36 -9.32 -6.79
CA GLY A 47 3.85 -10.43 -7.56
C GLY A 47 4.91 -10.98 -8.51
N ALA A 48 5.18 -12.28 -8.45
CA ALA A 48 6.10 -12.98 -9.34
C ALA A 48 5.33 -13.88 -10.32
N CYS A 49 5.85 -14.01 -11.54
CA CYS A 49 5.26 -14.84 -12.59
C CYS A 49 6.34 -15.64 -13.30
N GLU A 50 6.07 -16.92 -13.52
CA GLU A 50 6.87 -17.80 -14.39
C GLU A 50 6.23 -17.91 -15.76
N PHE A 51 7.07 -18.02 -16.79
CA PHE A 51 6.67 -18.09 -18.19
C PHE A 51 7.27 -19.33 -18.85
N ASP A 52 6.53 -19.90 -19.80
CA ASP A 52 7.07 -20.92 -20.70
C ASP A 52 7.98 -20.30 -21.80
N ASP A 53 8.50 -21.17 -22.69
CA ASP A 53 9.37 -20.76 -23.78
C ASP A 53 8.67 -19.85 -24.82
N GLU A 54 7.32 -19.83 -24.82
CA GLU A 54 6.49 -18.96 -25.67
C GLU A 54 6.05 -17.67 -24.95
N TYR A 55 6.64 -17.36 -23.77
CA TYR A 55 6.28 -16.22 -22.91
C TYR A 55 4.82 -16.22 -22.42
N LYS A 56 4.21 -17.40 -22.29
CA LYS A 56 2.91 -17.55 -21.66
C LYS A 56 3.07 -17.78 -20.15
N PRO A 57 2.29 -17.10 -19.30
CA PRO A 57 2.37 -17.35 -17.86
C PRO A 57 1.93 -18.78 -17.54
N ILE A 58 2.74 -19.50 -16.78
CA ILE A 58 2.49 -20.89 -16.37
C ILE A 58 2.28 -21.00 -14.86
N ASN A 59 2.78 -20.07 -14.09
CA ASN A 59 2.66 -20.06 -12.63
C ASN A 59 2.83 -18.64 -12.10
N ALA A 60 2.24 -18.34 -10.94
CA ALA A 60 2.42 -17.07 -10.27
C ALA A 60 2.39 -17.21 -8.75
N GLY A 61 3.21 -16.38 -8.10
CA GLY A 61 3.29 -16.26 -6.65
C GLY A 61 3.04 -14.83 -6.20
N ILE A 62 2.55 -14.67 -4.99
CA ILE A 62 2.40 -13.38 -4.32
C ILE A 62 3.15 -13.37 -3.01
N GLY A 63 3.69 -12.22 -2.65
CA GLY A 63 4.40 -12.02 -1.42
C GLY A 63 4.17 -10.62 -0.84
N GLY A 64 4.34 -10.51 0.47
CA GLY A 64 4.32 -9.21 1.12
C GLY A 64 4.58 -9.28 2.61
N VAL A 65 4.89 -8.11 3.16
CA VAL A 65 5.15 -7.90 4.58
C VAL A 65 4.39 -6.69 5.08
N ILE A 66 3.86 -6.80 6.29
CA ILE A 66 3.30 -5.67 7.04
C ILE A 66 4.25 -5.39 8.19
N LYS A 67 4.76 -4.17 8.23
CA LYS A 67 5.68 -3.69 9.27
C LYS A 67 4.99 -2.65 10.16
N PHE A 68 5.40 -2.63 11.41
CA PHE A 68 5.17 -1.51 12.31
C PHE A 68 6.52 -0.89 12.64
N ASP A 69 6.76 0.31 12.18
CA ASP A 69 8.11 0.87 12.02
C ASP A 69 8.97 -0.07 11.14
N GLU A 70 10.07 -0.61 11.68
CA GLU A 70 10.97 -1.53 10.97
C GLU A 70 10.72 -3.02 11.32
N GLU A 71 9.81 -3.32 12.27
CA GLU A 71 9.52 -4.69 12.69
C GLU A 71 8.45 -5.34 11.81
N ILE A 72 8.73 -6.52 11.27
CA ILE A 72 7.76 -7.31 10.51
C ILE A 72 6.77 -7.92 11.51
N LEU A 73 5.49 -7.54 11.37
CA LEU A 73 4.39 -8.12 12.14
C LEU A 73 3.74 -9.30 11.43
N PHE A 74 3.56 -9.18 10.12
CA PHE A 74 2.93 -10.20 9.30
C PHE A 74 3.69 -10.34 7.99
N SER A 75 3.72 -11.54 7.47
CA SER A 75 4.22 -11.83 6.13
C SER A 75 3.34 -12.89 5.47
N PHE A 76 3.31 -12.87 4.16
CA PHE A 76 2.64 -13.90 3.38
C PHE A 76 3.43 -14.24 2.13
N SER A 77 3.29 -15.48 1.70
CA SER A 77 3.86 -16.02 0.48
C SER A 77 2.95 -17.14 0.00
N GLU A 78 2.28 -16.97 -1.14
CA GLU A 78 1.28 -17.91 -1.63
C GLU A 78 1.44 -18.15 -3.13
N ASN A 79 1.20 -19.41 -3.56
CA ASN A 79 0.99 -19.71 -4.97
C ASN A 79 -0.44 -19.38 -5.36
N ILE A 80 -0.61 -18.72 -6.50
CA ILE A 80 -1.92 -18.29 -7.01
C ILE A 80 -2.29 -18.92 -8.36
N GLY A 81 -1.53 -19.96 -8.76
CA GLY A 81 -1.69 -20.63 -10.04
C GLY A 81 -1.35 -19.74 -11.22
N VAL A 82 -1.91 -20.04 -12.38
CA VAL A 82 -1.60 -19.32 -13.62
C VAL A 82 -2.23 -17.93 -13.62
N LYS A 83 -1.40 -16.90 -13.52
CA LYS A 83 -1.77 -15.47 -13.58
C LYS A 83 -0.70 -14.70 -14.36
N THR A 84 -1.09 -13.56 -14.93
CA THR A 84 -0.13 -12.60 -15.47
C THR A 84 0.58 -11.84 -14.35
N ASN A 85 1.74 -11.25 -14.63
CA ASN A 85 2.48 -10.47 -13.64
C ASN A 85 1.63 -9.35 -13.03
N ASN A 86 0.91 -8.59 -13.85
CA ASN A 86 0.04 -7.53 -13.35
C ASN A 86 -1.11 -8.04 -12.48
N GLU A 87 -1.67 -9.21 -12.77
CA GLU A 87 -2.68 -9.85 -11.92
C GLU A 87 -2.06 -10.26 -10.57
N ALA A 88 -0.84 -10.82 -10.58
CA ALA A 88 -0.13 -11.19 -9.36
C ALA A 88 0.15 -9.99 -8.46
N GLU A 89 0.61 -8.88 -9.03
CA GLU A 89 0.82 -7.62 -8.32
C GLU A 89 -0.45 -7.11 -7.61
N TYR A 90 -1.58 -7.07 -8.34
CA TYR A 90 -2.86 -6.69 -7.73
C TYR A 90 -3.31 -7.67 -6.64
N LEU A 91 -3.14 -8.97 -6.86
CA LEU A 91 -3.54 -9.98 -5.89
C LEU A 91 -2.67 -9.93 -4.63
N ALA A 92 -1.37 -9.61 -4.75
CA ALA A 92 -0.50 -9.35 -3.62
C ALA A 92 -1.00 -8.15 -2.80
N LEU A 93 -1.33 -7.04 -3.47
CA LEU A 93 -1.87 -5.85 -2.82
C LEU A 93 -3.20 -6.15 -2.11
N ILE A 94 -4.13 -6.84 -2.78
CA ILE A 94 -5.42 -7.25 -2.20
C ILE A 94 -5.23 -8.14 -0.96
N LYS A 95 -4.30 -9.11 -1.03
CA LYS A 95 -3.99 -9.98 0.12
C LYS A 95 -3.46 -9.19 1.29
N GLY A 96 -2.49 -8.30 1.06
CA GLY A 96 -1.92 -7.44 2.10
C GLY A 96 -2.97 -6.52 2.74
N LEU A 97 -3.84 -5.90 1.92
CA LEU A 97 -4.93 -5.04 2.43
C LEU A 97 -5.94 -5.82 3.26
N ASN A 98 -6.31 -7.06 2.86
CA ASN A 98 -7.19 -7.91 3.68
C ASN A 98 -6.54 -8.21 5.04
N LEU A 99 -5.26 -8.59 5.07
CA LEU A 99 -4.54 -8.81 6.33
C LEU A 99 -4.53 -7.56 7.22
N CYS A 100 -4.37 -6.37 6.64
CA CYS A 100 -4.47 -5.12 7.40
C CYS A 100 -5.87 -4.93 8.00
N VAL A 101 -6.94 -5.17 7.22
CA VAL A 101 -8.32 -5.05 7.68
C VAL A 101 -8.63 -6.06 8.78
N ASP A 102 -8.21 -7.33 8.61
CA ASP A 102 -8.42 -8.40 9.58
C ASP A 102 -7.72 -8.14 10.93
N ASN A 103 -6.65 -7.32 10.91
CA ASN A 103 -5.90 -6.91 12.09
C ASN A 103 -6.20 -5.47 12.55
N GLU A 104 -7.33 -4.89 12.11
CA GLU A 104 -7.81 -3.55 12.50
C GLU A 104 -6.80 -2.42 12.22
N ILE A 105 -5.91 -2.61 11.25
CA ILE A 105 -4.98 -1.58 10.79
C ILE A 105 -5.75 -0.66 9.84
N ILE A 106 -6.02 0.56 10.29
CA ILE A 106 -6.81 1.55 9.53
C ILE A 106 -6.00 2.71 8.97
N HIS A 107 -4.70 2.78 9.30
CA HIS A 107 -3.75 3.76 8.77
C HIS A 107 -2.55 3.02 8.21
N ILE A 108 -2.30 3.13 6.90
CA ILE A 108 -1.27 2.35 6.22
C ILE A 108 -0.53 3.14 5.15
N ASN A 109 0.78 3.00 5.09
CA ASN A 109 1.60 3.37 3.95
C ASN A 109 1.88 2.12 3.13
N ILE A 110 1.56 2.14 1.85
CA ILE A 110 1.69 1.01 0.93
C ILE A 110 2.86 1.29 -0.01
N PHE A 111 3.66 0.27 -0.26
CA PHE A 111 4.83 0.32 -1.13
C PHE A 111 4.80 -0.84 -2.11
N SER A 112 5.03 -0.55 -3.38
CA SER A 112 5.17 -1.54 -4.46
C SER A 112 6.18 -1.02 -5.48
N ASP A 113 6.93 -1.90 -6.10
CA ASP A 113 7.83 -1.59 -7.22
C ASP A 113 7.15 -1.71 -8.59
N SER A 114 5.86 -2.05 -8.61
CA SER A 114 5.03 -1.98 -9.80
C SER A 114 4.54 -0.55 -10.04
N GLU A 115 5.28 0.23 -10.85
CA GLU A 115 4.91 1.59 -11.23
C GLU A 115 3.49 1.66 -11.83
N LEU A 116 3.13 0.62 -12.63
CA LEU A 116 1.81 0.53 -13.25
C LEU A 116 0.69 0.51 -12.19
N ILE A 117 0.79 -0.39 -11.21
CA ILE A 117 -0.21 -0.53 -10.15
C ILE A 117 -0.30 0.74 -9.32
N VAL A 118 0.84 1.28 -8.89
CA VAL A 118 0.88 2.52 -8.11
C VAL A 118 0.19 3.67 -8.85
N LYS A 119 0.50 3.87 -10.13
CA LYS A 119 -0.12 4.94 -10.94
C LYS A 119 -1.60 4.71 -11.22
N GLN A 120 -2.03 3.45 -11.35
CA GLN A 120 -3.45 3.13 -11.50
C GLN A 120 -4.23 3.44 -10.21
N ILE A 121 -3.72 3.00 -9.05
CA ILE A 121 -4.38 3.24 -7.75
C ILE A 121 -4.41 4.73 -7.39
N ASN A 122 -3.39 5.50 -7.75
CA ASN A 122 -3.35 6.96 -7.59
C ASN A 122 -4.23 7.71 -8.61
N GLY A 123 -4.84 7.00 -9.59
CA GLY A 123 -5.70 7.62 -10.61
C GLY A 123 -4.94 8.32 -11.74
N GLU A 124 -3.63 8.18 -11.82
CA GLU A 124 -2.78 8.75 -12.86
C GLU A 124 -2.91 7.98 -14.19
N TYR A 125 -3.09 6.66 -14.11
CA TYR A 125 -3.27 5.78 -15.27
C TYR A 125 -4.65 5.13 -15.26
N LYS A 126 -5.28 5.07 -16.44
CA LYS A 126 -6.57 4.38 -16.63
C LYS A 126 -6.38 2.87 -16.75
N VAL A 127 -7.22 2.10 -16.09
CA VAL A 127 -7.33 0.65 -16.26
C VAL A 127 -8.21 0.37 -17.49
N LYS A 128 -7.63 -0.22 -18.53
CA LYS A 128 -8.32 -0.52 -19.80
C LYS A 128 -8.76 -1.98 -19.93
N ASN A 129 -8.06 -2.89 -19.29
CA ASN A 129 -8.32 -4.33 -19.34
C ASN A 129 -9.41 -4.68 -18.32
N GLU A 130 -10.46 -5.41 -18.74
CA GLU A 130 -11.60 -5.75 -17.89
C GLU A 130 -11.21 -6.59 -16.66
N ARG A 131 -10.32 -7.59 -16.82
CA ARG A 131 -9.84 -8.41 -15.69
C ARG A 131 -9.09 -7.57 -14.66
N MET A 132 -8.25 -6.65 -15.13
CA MET A 132 -7.57 -5.71 -14.26
C MET A 132 -8.55 -4.74 -13.60
N GLY A 133 -9.62 -4.35 -14.30
CA GLY A 133 -10.70 -3.53 -13.77
C GLY A 133 -11.40 -4.15 -12.56
N VAL A 134 -11.61 -5.47 -12.58
CA VAL A 134 -12.18 -6.20 -11.42
C VAL A 134 -11.25 -6.10 -10.22
N LEU A 135 -9.94 -6.33 -10.41
CA LEU A 135 -8.94 -6.27 -9.34
C LEU A 135 -8.76 -4.84 -8.81
N PHE A 136 -8.74 -3.86 -9.70
CA PHE A 136 -8.72 -2.43 -9.36
C PHE A 136 -9.91 -2.04 -8.47
N ASN A 137 -11.13 -2.41 -8.87
CA ASN A 137 -12.34 -2.11 -8.11
C ASN A 137 -12.31 -2.79 -6.72
N LYS A 138 -11.86 -4.05 -6.65
CA LYS A 138 -11.69 -4.77 -5.38
C LYS A 138 -10.66 -4.09 -4.47
N THR A 139 -9.56 -3.61 -5.03
CA THR A 139 -8.56 -2.86 -4.28
C THR A 139 -9.15 -1.57 -3.71
N HIS A 140 -9.90 -0.79 -4.51
CA HIS A 140 -10.55 0.44 -4.02
C HIS A 140 -11.63 0.17 -2.98
N GLU A 141 -12.39 -0.93 -3.09
CA GLU A 141 -13.33 -1.36 -2.05
C GLU A 141 -12.61 -1.60 -0.71
N LEU A 142 -11.45 -2.28 -0.74
CA LEU A 142 -10.65 -2.48 0.47
C LEU A 142 -10.07 -1.18 1.00
N LEU A 143 -9.50 -0.34 0.13
CA LEU A 143 -8.93 0.96 0.52
C LEU A 143 -9.96 1.88 1.17
N SER A 144 -11.24 1.76 0.82
CA SER A 144 -12.31 2.55 1.45
C SER A 144 -12.54 2.22 2.94
N ARG A 145 -12.00 1.10 3.43
CA ARG A 145 -12.07 0.71 4.85
C ARG A 145 -11.00 1.37 5.72
N PHE A 146 -10.02 2.03 5.10
CA PHE A 146 -8.93 2.70 5.82
C PHE A 146 -9.28 4.17 6.08
N ASP A 147 -9.00 4.65 7.27
CA ASP A 147 -9.11 6.08 7.61
C ASP A 147 -8.04 6.91 6.90
N PHE A 148 -6.87 6.29 6.67
CA PHE A 148 -5.76 6.86 5.91
C PHE A 148 -4.99 5.76 5.19
N TRP A 149 -4.74 5.98 3.91
CA TRP A 149 -3.81 5.19 3.14
C TRP A 149 -3.05 6.07 2.15
N LYS A 150 -1.86 5.64 1.81
CA LYS A 150 -1.05 6.23 0.75
C LYS A 150 -0.28 5.12 0.06
N ILE A 151 -0.28 5.09 -1.28
CA ILE A 151 0.52 4.15 -2.05
C ILE A 151 1.68 4.89 -2.73
N ASN A 152 2.88 4.31 -2.66
CA ASN A 152 4.11 4.88 -3.18
C ASN A 152 4.85 3.84 -4.02
N HIS A 153 5.38 4.28 -5.15
CA HIS A 153 6.33 3.48 -5.91
C HIS A 153 7.69 3.50 -5.22
N VAL A 154 8.34 2.34 -5.13
CA VAL A 154 9.69 2.17 -4.62
C VAL A 154 10.53 1.41 -5.65
N LEU A 155 11.84 1.58 -5.58
CA LEU A 155 12.75 0.76 -6.37
C LEU A 155 12.76 -0.67 -5.83
N ARG A 156 13.04 -1.65 -6.68
CA ARG A 156 13.01 -3.08 -6.34
C ARG A 156 13.92 -3.45 -5.17
N ASP A 157 15.06 -2.79 -5.04
CA ASP A 157 15.97 -2.95 -3.89
C ASP A 157 15.35 -2.55 -2.55
N LYS A 158 14.33 -1.69 -2.57
CA LYS A 158 13.55 -1.27 -1.40
C LYS A 158 12.34 -2.17 -1.12
N ASN A 159 12.01 -3.10 -2.04
CA ASN A 159 10.90 -4.05 -1.94
C ASN A 159 11.39 -5.51 -1.80
N PHE A 160 12.66 -5.72 -1.46
CA PHE A 160 13.34 -7.02 -1.55
C PHE A 160 12.64 -8.13 -0.75
N GLU A 161 12.07 -7.82 0.43
CA GLU A 161 11.40 -8.81 1.28
C GLU A 161 10.11 -9.34 0.61
N ALA A 162 9.33 -8.44 0.00
CA ALA A 162 8.14 -8.84 -0.73
C ALA A 162 8.51 -9.61 -2.03
N ASP A 163 9.54 -9.17 -2.75
CA ASP A 163 10.09 -9.84 -3.94
C ASP A 163 10.56 -11.28 -3.61
N GLU A 164 11.28 -11.47 -2.52
CA GLU A 164 11.70 -12.80 -2.06
C GLU A 164 10.48 -13.70 -1.71
N LEU A 165 9.49 -13.15 -1.02
CA LEU A 165 8.28 -13.86 -0.64
C LEU A 165 7.40 -14.22 -1.85
N SER A 166 7.30 -13.34 -2.86
CA SER A 166 6.56 -13.62 -4.09
C SER A 166 7.19 -14.78 -4.87
N LYS A 167 8.53 -14.80 -4.98
CA LYS A 167 9.30 -15.90 -5.59
C LYS A 167 9.16 -17.21 -4.81
N GLN A 168 9.21 -17.16 -3.47
CA GLN A 168 8.92 -18.35 -2.65
C GLN A 168 7.50 -18.88 -2.88
N GLY A 169 6.54 -18.01 -3.17
CA GLY A 169 5.19 -18.37 -3.56
C GLY A 169 5.12 -19.25 -4.81
N LEU A 170 6.02 -19.07 -5.77
CA LEU A 170 6.07 -19.89 -6.98
C LEU A 170 6.36 -21.38 -6.69
N SER A 171 7.06 -21.68 -5.60
CA SER A 171 7.51 -23.02 -5.23
C SER A 171 6.57 -23.74 -4.24
N LYS A 172 5.44 -23.13 -3.90
CA LYS A 172 4.40 -23.69 -3.01
C LYS A 172 3.27 -24.29 -3.81
#